data_b8dc9758263162bc936dc705a01616c7
#
_entry.id   b8dc9758263162bc936dc705a01616c7
#
_cell.length_a   1.000
_cell.length_b   1.000
_cell.length_c   1.000
_cell.angle_alpha   90.00
_cell.angle_beta   90.00
_cell.angle_gamma   90.00
#
_symmetry.space_group_name_H-M   'P 1'
#
loop_
_entity.id
_entity.type
_entity.pdbx_description
1 polymer ?
#
loop_
_entity_poly.entity_id
_entity_poly.type
_entity_poly.pdbx_seq_one_letter_code
_entity_poly.pdbx_strand_id
1 'polypeptide(L)'
;MPLTPTQQSIVDFSNLAESERWTTRNELLVEMEALYNSINPACQEGIVLCFALAKVYDDLNEIDKCFAMLSQGNEQHKKGKTDTIDDARTTISTVRQIFSAQPIEPQQVSSEYQPIFIVGMPRSGTSLVEQILASHAGVYGGGELKLMGQWCFGYVTHFRNRADMELEDNLAGLQDHYLKGLKALTTKSYVTDKMPVNFLWLGFI
;
A
#
# COMPACT_ATOMS: atom_id res chain seq x y z
N MET A 1 16.15 -14.20 6.48
CA MET A 1 16.60 -14.69 7.81
C MET A 1 15.39 -15.19 8.56
N PRO A 2 15.46 -16.32 9.29
CA PRO A 2 14.36 -16.72 10.16
C PRO A 2 14.17 -15.68 11.29
N LEU A 3 12.93 -15.51 11.75
CA LEU A 3 12.61 -14.62 12.85
C LEU A 3 13.21 -15.13 14.15
N THR A 4 13.59 -14.23 15.04
CA THR A 4 13.95 -14.59 16.41
C THR A 4 12.70 -15.06 17.18
N PRO A 5 12.81 -15.83 18.26
CA PRO A 5 11.66 -16.23 19.07
C PRO A 5 10.79 -15.04 19.51
N THR A 6 11.40 -13.92 19.90
CA THR A 6 10.71 -12.69 20.27
C THR A 6 9.93 -12.08 19.10
N GLN A 7 10.54 -12.02 17.92
CA GLN A 7 9.88 -11.50 16.72
C GLN A 7 8.71 -12.39 16.31
N GLN A 8 8.85 -13.72 16.42
CA GLN A 8 7.76 -14.66 16.16
C GLN A 8 6.59 -14.43 17.12
N SER A 9 6.85 -14.28 18.41
CA SER A 9 5.80 -13.98 19.40
C SER A 9 5.06 -12.68 19.11
N ILE A 10 5.75 -11.64 18.65
CA ILE A 10 5.11 -10.35 18.30
C ILE A 10 4.22 -10.50 17.07
N VAL A 11 4.66 -11.24 16.05
CA VAL A 11 3.83 -11.55 14.88
C VAL A 11 2.59 -12.35 15.28
N ASP A 12 2.76 -13.34 16.14
CA ASP A 12 1.64 -14.18 16.61
C ASP A 12 0.63 -13.35 17.41
N PHE A 13 1.09 -12.47 18.31
CA PHE A 13 0.23 -11.54 19.04
C PHE A 13 -0.48 -10.55 18.14
N SER A 14 0.19 -10.00 17.14
CA SER A 14 -0.43 -9.07 16.18
C SER A 14 -1.54 -9.77 15.38
N ASN A 15 -1.26 -10.97 14.87
CA ASN A 15 -2.24 -11.76 14.12
C ASN A 15 -3.44 -12.13 15.00
N LEU A 16 -3.20 -12.53 16.25
CA LEU A 16 -4.26 -12.88 17.20
C LEU A 16 -5.11 -11.64 17.56
N ALA A 17 -4.49 -10.49 17.77
CA ALA A 17 -5.21 -9.26 18.05
C ALA A 17 -6.12 -8.83 16.89
N GLU A 18 -5.72 -9.07 15.64
CA GLU A 18 -6.51 -8.74 14.46
C GLU A 18 -7.60 -9.77 14.16
N SER A 19 -7.34 -11.06 14.39
CA SER A 19 -8.25 -12.14 14.01
C SER A 19 -9.36 -12.40 15.01
N GLU A 20 -9.18 -12.05 16.28
CA GLU A 20 -10.13 -12.32 17.36
C GLU A 20 -10.64 -11.04 18.01
N ARG A 21 -11.88 -11.09 18.50
CA ARG A 21 -12.44 -10.03 19.34
C ARG A 21 -12.23 -10.37 20.81
N TRP A 22 -11.51 -9.53 21.50
CA TRP A 22 -11.20 -9.71 22.91
C TRP A 22 -12.36 -9.21 23.79
N THR A 23 -12.86 -10.09 24.66
CA THR A 23 -14.00 -9.76 25.53
C THR A 23 -13.63 -9.70 27.00
N THR A 24 -12.47 -10.23 27.37
CA THR A 24 -11.97 -10.25 28.75
C THR A 24 -10.45 -10.15 28.76
N ARG A 25 -9.90 -9.61 29.85
CA ARG A 25 -8.45 -9.69 30.10
C ARG A 25 -8.08 -11.14 30.41
N ASN A 26 -7.05 -11.64 29.76
CA ASN A 26 -6.56 -13.01 29.90
C ASN A 26 -5.03 -13.04 30.06
N GLU A 27 -4.46 -14.23 30.21
CA GLU A 27 -3.01 -14.42 30.38
C GLU A 27 -2.22 -13.91 29.16
N LEU A 28 -2.74 -14.08 27.94
CA LEU A 28 -2.09 -13.58 26.73
C LEU A 28 -1.92 -12.06 26.73
N LEU A 29 -2.90 -11.31 27.21
CA LEU A 29 -2.76 -9.85 27.33
C LEU A 29 -1.67 -9.49 28.33
N VAL A 30 -1.57 -10.22 29.44
CA VAL A 30 -0.50 -10.02 30.44
C VAL A 30 0.88 -10.28 29.81
N GLU A 31 0.98 -11.33 28.99
CA GLU A 31 2.22 -11.63 28.26
C GLU A 31 2.57 -10.55 27.24
N MET A 32 1.57 -10.04 26.48
CA MET A 32 1.77 -8.93 25.53
C MET A 32 2.24 -7.65 26.25
N GLU A 33 1.61 -7.30 27.39
CA GLU A 33 2.00 -6.15 28.22
C GLU A 33 3.43 -6.32 28.77
N ALA A 34 3.77 -7.52 29.25
CA ALA A 34 5.11 -7.82 29.76
C ALA A 34 6.17 -7.73 28.66
N LEU A 35 5.88 -8.29 27.48
CA LEU A 35 6.77 -8.22 26.33
C LEU A 35 6.99 -6.77 25.90
N TYR A 36 5.91 -6.00 25.79
CA TYR A 36 5.98 -4.57 25.46
C TYR A 36 6.88 -3.78 26.42
N ASN A 37 6.76 -4.02 27.72
CA ASN A 37 7.58 -3.37 28.75
C ASN A 37 9.05 -3.82 28.72
N SER A 38 9.37 -4.95 28.07
CA SER A 38 10.73 -5.48 27.98
C SER A 38 11.51 -5.03 26.74
N ILE A 39 10.82 -4.48 25.73
CA ILE A 39 11.44 -4.08 24.46
C ILE A 39 11.50 -2.55 24.33
N ASN A 40 12.35 -2.09 23.39
CA ASN A 40 12.41 -0.67 23.06
C ASN A 40 11.15 -0.27 22.25
N PRO A 41 10.29 0.63 22.73
CA PRO A 41 9.07 1.04 22.01
C PRO A 41 9.35 1.69 20.64
N ALA A 42 10.56 2.18 20.41
CA ALA A 42 10.97 2.84 19.17
C ALA A 42 11.46 1.86 18.08
N CYS A 43 11.67 0.58 18.39
CA CYS A 43 11.99 -0.41 17.38
C CYS A 43 10.72 -0.84 16.61
N GLN A 44 10.90 -1.46 15.45
CA GLN A 44 9.79 -1.92 14.62
C GLN A 44 8.85 -2.86 15.38
N GLU A 45 9.42 -3.77 16.16
CA GLU A 45 8.71 -4.72 17.00
C GLU A 45 7.85 -4.01 18.08
N GLY A 46 8.40 -2.96 18.69
CA GLY A 46 7.68 -2.13 19.68
C GLY A 46 6.49 -1.40 19.06
N ILE A 47 6.66 -0.87 17.86
CA ILE A 47 5.59 -0.20 17.11
C ILE A 47 4.45 -1.18 16.77
N VAL A 48 4.78 -2.38 16.28
CA VAL A 48 3.78 -3.42 15.97
C VAL A 48 2.99 -3.79 17.23
N LEU A 49 3.69 -3.98 18.34
CA LEU A 49 3.06 -4.38 19.61
C LEU A 49 2.20 -3.24 20.21
N CYS A 50 2.57 -1.97 19.99
CA CYS A 50 1.69 -0.83 20.34
C CYS A 50 0.33 -0.94 19.66
N PHE A 51 0.31 -1.20 18.35
CA PHE A 51 -0.95 -1.29 17.61
C PHE A 51 -1.75 -2.54 17.98
N ALA A 52 -1.09 -3.68 18.22
CA ALA A 52 -1.75 -4.88 18.70
C ALA A 52 -2.40 -4.67 20.09
N LEU A 53 -1.68 -4.07 21.03
CA LEU A 53 -2.22 -3.71 22.35
C LEU A 53 -3.36 -2.70 22.25
N ALA A 54 -3.24 -1.71 21.36
CA ALA A 54 -4.31 -0.73 21.14
C ALA A 54 -5.61 -1.41 20.69
N LYS A 55 -5.51 -2.36 19.76
CA LYS A 55 -6.67 -3.14 19.29
C LYS A 55 -7.32 -3.95 20.41
N VAL A 56 -6.50 -4.62 21.22
CA VAL A 56 -6.99 -5.39 22.37
C VAL A 56 -7.68 -4.49 23.40
N TYR A 57 -7.09 -3.32 23.72
CA TYR A 57 -7.70 -2.36 24.63
C TYR A 57 -8.99 -1.75 24.09
N ASP A 58 -9.08 -1.51 22.78
CA ASP A 58 -10.33 -1.07 22.12
C ASP A 58 -11.44 -2.11 22.30
N ASP A 59 -11.15 -3.36 22.02
CA ASP A 59 -12.09 -4.47 22.20
C ASP A 59 -12.57 -4.61 23.65
N LEU A 60 -11.70 -4.35 24.61
CA LEU A 60 -12.00 -4.38 26.05
C LEU A 60 -12.67 -3.09 26.55
N ASN A 61 -12.88 -2.11 25.67
CA ASN A 61 -13.40 -0.78 26.02
C ASN A 61 -12.52 -0.02 27.04
N GLU A 62 -11.21 -0.32 27.06
CA GLU A 62 -10.19 0.39 27.85
C GLU A 62 -9.65 1.60 27.07
N ILE A 63 -10.50 2.57 26.79
CA ILE A 63 -10.29 3.64 25.80
C ILE A 63 -9.01 4.45 26.07
N ASP A 64 -8.73 4.82 27.32
CA ASP A 64 -7.54 5.60 27.67
C ASP A 64 -6.24 4.85 27.31
N LYS A 65 -6.19 3.55 27.57
CA LYS A 65 -5.03 2.72 27.23
C LYS A 65 -4.91 2.52 25.72
N CYS A 66 -6.04 2.34 25.03
CA CYS A 66 -6.07 2.26 23.57
C CYS A 66 -5.44 3.53 22.96
N PHE A 67 -5.90 4.73 23.36
CA PHE A 67 -5.35 5.97 22.84
C PHE A 67 -3.88 6.20 23.23
N ALA A 68 -3.46 5.78 24.42
CA ALA A 68 -2.06 5.86 24.81
C ALA A 68 -1.17 5.02 23.89
N MET A 69 -1.57 3.78 23.59
CA MET A 69 -0.82 2.90 22.67
C MET A 69 -0.84 3.42 21.25
N LEU A 70 -2.00 3.88 20.74
CA LEU A 70 -2.09 4.50 19.41
C LEU A 70 -1.19 5.73 19.27
N SER A 71 -1.20 6.61 20.27
CA SER A 71 -0.38 7.82 20.27
C SER A 71 1.10 7.48 20.25
N GLN A 72 1.53 6.54 21.10
CA GLN A 72 2.91 6.11 21.16
C GLN A 72 3.36 5.40 19.89
N GLY A 73 2.57 4.46 19.36
CA GLY A 73 2.87 3.75 18.12
C GLY A 73 2.98 4.69 16.94
N ASN A 74 2.03 5.63 16.79
CA ASN A 74 2.06 6.63 15.72
C ASN A 74 3.23 7.61 15.84
N GLU A 75 3.58 8.06 17.04
CA GLU A 75 4.72 8.94 17.25
C GLU A 75 6.04 8.26 16.82
N GLN A 76 6.26 7.01 17.26
CA GLN A 76 7.47 6.27 16.89
C GLN A 76 7.49 5.94 15.39
N HIS A 77 6.37 5.52 14.83
CA HIS A 77 6.25 5.27 13.39
C HIS A 77 6.57 6.52 12.56
N LYS A 78 6.08 7.69 12.99
CA LYS A 78 6.37 8.97 12.34
C LYS A 78 7.85 9.33 12.40
N LYS A 79 8.53 9.10 13.53
CA LYS A 79 9.98 9.36 13.68
C LYS A 79 10.82 8.48 12.74
N GLY A 80 10.37 7.25 12.47
CA GLY A 80 11.03 6.33 11.55
C GLY A 80 10.78 6.60 10.07
N LYS A 81 9.81 7.47 9.72
CA LYS A 81 9.53 7.83 8.32
C LYS A 81 10.52 8.86 7.82
N THR A 82 11.16 8.52 6.71
CA THR A 82 12.01 9.45 5.95
C THR A 82 11.25 10.18 4.85
N ASP A 83 10.06 9.66 4.45
CA ASP A 83 9.24 10.25 3.40
C ASP A 83 8.61 11.57 3.86
N THR A 84 8.94 12.63 3.17
CA THR A 84 8.47 13.98 3.45
C THR A 84 7.48 14.47 2.38
N ILE A 85 6.77 15.56 2.68
CA ILE A 85 5.96 16.27 1.67
C ILE A 85 6.84 16.72 0.49
N ASP A 86 8.10 17.04 0.73
CA ASP A 86 9.03 17.48 -0.31
C ASP A 86 9.43 16.30 -1.22
N ASP A 87 9.48 15.07 -0.73
CA ASP A 87 9.66 13.88 -1.58
C ASP A 87 8.47 13.67 -2.51
N ALA A 88 7.24 13.83 -2.00
CA ALA A 88 6.04 13.79 -2.82
C ALA A 88 6.02 14.90 -3.88
N ARG A 89 6.35 16.14 -3.51
CA ARG A 89 6.48 17.26 -4.45
C ARG A 89 7.54 16.99 -5.50
N THR A 90 8.68 16.45 -5.10
CA THR A 90 9.77 16.09 -6.00
C THR A 90 9.33 14.99 -6.97
N THR A 91 8.59 13.99 -6.51
CA THR A 91 8.03 12.95 -7.38
C THR A 91 7.09 13.53 -8.43
N ILE A 92 6.13 14.37 -8.01
CA ILE A 92 5.18 15.03 -8.92
C ILE A 92 5.92 15.94 -9.94
N SER A 93 6.91 16.71 -9.49
CA SER A 93 7.68 17.57 -10.39
C SER A 93 8.50 16.77 -11.41
N THR A 94 9.06 15.65 -11.01
CA THR A 94 9.78 14.73 -11.90
C THR A 94 8.86 14.13 -12.95
N VAL A 95 7.66 13.65 -12.55
CA VAL A 95 6.66 13.13 -13.49
C VAL A 95 6.29 14.21 -14.52
N ARG A 96 6.01 15.43 -14.07
CA ARG A 96 5.74 16.56 -14.98
C ARG A 96 6.89 16.82 -15.94
N GLN A 97 8.13 16.79 -15.46
CA GLN A 97 9.31 16.99 -16.29
C GLN A 97 9.44 15.92 -17.37
N ILE A 98 9.22 14.64 -17.04
CA ILE A 98 9.25 13.52 -17.98
C ILE A 98 8.31 13.80 -19.16
N PHE A 99 7.03 14.08 -18.88
CA PHE A 99 6.02 14.28 -19.92
C PHE A 99 6.10 15.64 -20.63
N SER A 100 6.75 16.64 -20.02
CA SER A 100 7.02 17.92 -20.70
C SER A 100 8.18 17.82 -21.67
N ALA A 101 9.18 17.01 -21.36
CA ALA A 101 10.37 16.83 -22.20
C ALA A 101 10.13 15.85 -23.35
N GLN A 102 9.25 14.88 -23.17
CA GLN A 102 8.97 13.82 -24.14
C GLN A 102 7.44 13.66 -24.28
N PRO A 103 6.79 14.50 -25.12
CA PRO A 103 5.37 14.32 -25.40
C PRO A 103 5.14 12.97 -26.10
N ILE A 104 4.21 12.19 -25.55
CA ILE A 104 3.89 10.85 -26.05
C ILE A 104 2.60 10.95 -26.85
N GLU A 105 2.62 10.43 -28.06
CA GLU A 105 1.40 10.21 -28.81
C GLU A 105 0.70 8.96 -28.27
N PRO A 106 -0.60 9.04 -27.98
CA PRO A 106 -1.35 7.88 -27.50
C PRO A 106 -1.29 6.75 -28.53
N GLN A 107 -0.73 5.63 -28.14
CA GLN A 107 -0.71 4.44 -29.01
C GLN A 107 -1.95 3.61 -28.75
N GLN A 108 -2.74 3.33 -29.79
CA GLN A 108 -3.79 2.33 -29.70
C GLN A 108 -3.17 0.94 -29.65
N VAL A 109 -3.19 0.34 -28.49
CA VAL A 109 -2.74 -1.05 -28.33
C VAL A 109 -3.96 -1.95 -28.32
N SER A 110 -4.00 -2.90 -29.29
CA SER A 110 -4.95 -3.98 -29.24
C SER A 110 -4.54 -4.96 -28.14
N SER A 111 -5.28 -4.99 -27.05
CA SER A 111 -5.06 -5.92 -25.96
C SER A 111 -6.32 -6.75 -25.71
N GLU A 112 -6.12 -8.01 -25.35
CA GLU A 112 -7.17 -8.91 -24.87
C GLU A 112 -7.73 -8.43 -23.52
N TYR A 113 -6.94 -7.68 -22.76
CA TYR A 113 -7.29 -7.11 -21.45
C TYR A 113 -7.48 -5.60 -21.55
N GLN A 114 -8.55 -5.12 -20.93
CA GLN A 114 -8.90 -3.70 -20.85
C GLN A 114 -8.95 -3.29 -19.38
N PRO A 115 -7.90 -2.67 -18.86
CA PRO A 115 -7.89 -2.17 -17.50
C PRO A 115 -8.83 -0.99 -17.34
N ILE A 116 -9.53 -0.95 -16.21
CA ILE A 116 -10.38 0.17 -15.78
C ILE A 116 -9.73 0.76 -14.54
N PHE A 117 -9.03 1.88 -14.69
CA PHE A 117 -8.37 2.55 -13.58
C PHE A 117 -9.37 3.35 -12.76
N ILE A 118 -9.40 3.09 -11.45
CA ILE A 118 -10.23 3.83 -10.49
C ILE A 118 -9.26 4.61 -9.58
N VAL A 119 -9.16 5.90 -9.85
CA VAL A 119 -8.27 6.81 -9.13
C VAL A 119 -9.06 7.82 -8.30
N GLY A 120 -8.45 8.43 -7.32
CA GLY A 120 -9.09 9.45 -6.49
C GLY A 120 -8.41 9.65 -5.15
N MET A 121 -9.03 10.47 -4.31
CA MET A 121 -8.56 10.62 -2.94
C MET A 121 -8.86 9.36 -2.10
N PRO A 122 -8.00 8.97 -1.17
CA PRO A 122 -8.35 7.96 -0.18
C PRO A 122 -9.68 8.30 0.51
N ARG A 123 -10.51 7.30 0.76
CA ARG A 123 -11.84 7.43 1.41
C ARG A 123 -12.90 8.18 0.57
N SER A 124 -12.70 8.36 -0.75
CA SER A 124 -13.65 9.02 -1.66
C SER A 124 -14.70 8.09 -2.29
N GLY A 125 -14.82 6.85 -1.82
CA GLY A 125 -15.79 5.89 -2.35
C GLY A 125 -15.28 5.03 -3.51
N THR A 126 -13.99 5.03 -3.81
CA THR A 126 -13.38 4.23 -4.89
C THR A 126 -13.69 2.74 -4.78
N SER A 127 -13.77 2.19 -3.57
CA SER A 127 -14.15 0.78 -3.35
C SER A 127 -15.61 0.51 -3.71
N LEU A 128 -16.53 1.46 -3.49
CA LEU A 128 -17.93 1.31 -3.91
C LEU A 128 -18.04 1.34 -5.43
N VAL A 129 -17.32 2.24 -6.09
CA VAL A 129 -17.28 2.31 -7.56
C VAL A 129 -16.76 0.98 -8.14
N GLU A 130 -15.70 0.44 -7.57
CA GLU A 130 -15.17 -0.86 -7.99
C GLU A 130 -16.20 -1.98 -7.83
N GLN A 131 -16.89 -2.06 -6.69
CA GLN A 131 -17.91 -3.08 -6.45
C GLN A 131 -19.07 -2.98 -7.44
N ILE A 132 -19.50 -1.76 -7.79
CA ILE A 132 -20.53 -1.53 -8.80
C ILE A 132 -20.07 -2.08 -10.16
N LEU A 133 -18.85 -1.77 -10.61
CA LEU A 133 -18.30 -2.26 -11.87
C LEU A 133 -18.10 -3.79 -11.85
N ALA A 134 -17.56 -4.32 -10.76
CA ALA A 134 -17.29 -5.74 -10.60
C ALA A 134 -18.56 -6.60 -10.43
N SER A 135 -19.73 -5.97 -10.20
CA SER A 135 -21.03 -6.68 -10.23
C SER A 135 -21.38 -7.18 -11.63
N HIS A 136 -20.79 -6.60 -12.68
CA HIS A 136 -20.96 -7.10 -14.05
C HIS A 136 -20.16 -8.38 -14.27
N ALA A 137 -20.77 -9.39 -14.90
CA ALA A 137 -20.15 -10.72 -15.07
C ALA A 137 -18.83 -10.70 -15.85
N GLY A 138 -18.67 -9.75 -16.79
CA GLY A 138 -17.46 -9.58 -17.60
C GLY A 138 -16.33 -8.81 -16.92
N VAL A 139 -16.54 -8.25 -15.74
CA VAL A 139 -15.55 -7.43 -15.03
C VAL A 139 -14.95 -8.21 -13.86
N TYR A 140 -13.64 -8.16 -13.72
CA TYR A 140 -12.92 -8.67 -12.55
C TYR A 140 -12.52 -7.50 -11.65
N GLY A 141 -12.89 -7.55 -10.37
CA GLY A 141 -12.47 -6.59 -9.36
C GLY A 141 -11.02 -6.90 -8.93
N GLY A 142 -10.05 -6.14 -9.43
CA GLY A 142 -8.63 -6.38 -9.16
C GLY A 142 -8.15 -5.79 -7.83
N GLY A 143 -8.94 -4.90 -7.20
CA GLY A 143 -8.54 -4.24 -5.96
C GLY A 143 -7.39 -3.25 -6.16
N GLU A 144 -6.56 -3.11 -5.15
CA GLU A 144 -5.40 -2.22 -5.16
C GLU A 144 -4.17 -2.91 -5.76
N LEU A 145 -4.07 -2.88 -7.09
CA LEU A 145 -2.95 -3.48 -7.80
C LEU A 145 -1.69 -2.60 -7.62
N LYS A 146 -0.58 -3.25 -7.23
CA LYS A 146 0.70 -2.56 -7.04
C LYS A 146 1.52 -2.45 -8.32
N LEU A 147 1.09 -3.09 -9.40
CA LEU A 147 1.84 -3.25 -10.65
C LEU A 147 2.29 -1.91 -11.25
N MET A 148 1.33 -1.00 -11.44
CA MET A 148 1.59 0.34 -12.00
C MET A 148 2.54 1.14 -11.12
N GLY A 149 2.21 1.25 -9.82
CA GLY A 149 2.98 2.06 -8.87
C GLY A 149 4.42 1.58 -8.71
N GLN A 150 4.65 0.27 -8.63
CA GLN A 150 6.00 -0.29 -8.49
C GLN A 150 6.87 0.04 -9.70
N TRP A 151 6.35 -0.12 -10.91
CA TRP A 151 7.09 0.18 -12.11
C TRP A 151 7.36 1.69 -12.28
N CYS A 152 6.31 2.51 -12.16
CA CYS A 152 6.42 3.96 -12.31
C CYS A 152 7.37 4.59 -11.29
N PHE A 153 7.32 4.14 -10.03
CA PHE A 153 8.24 4.60 -9.00
C PHE A 153 9.70 4.25 -9.33
N GLY A 154 9.93 3.03 -9.81
CA GLY A 154 11.25 2.59 -10.28
C GLY A 154 11.76 3.45 -11.44
N TYR A 155 10.92 3.70 -12.44
CA TYR A 155 11.25 4.54 -13.59
C TYR A 155 11.57 5.99 -13.17
N VAL A 156 10.71 6.63 -12.38
CA VAL A 156 10.92 8.00 -11.89
C VAL A 156 12.22 8.12 -11.08
N THR A 157 12.52 7.12 -10.26
CA THR A 157 13.78 7.09 -9.49
C THR A 157 14.99 6.97 -10.40
N HIS A 158 14.92 6.14 -11.45
CA HIS A 158 15.97 6.00 -12.45
C HIS A 158 16.15 7.28 -13.26
N PHE A 159 15.05 7.91 -13.70
CA PHE A 159 15.09 9.16 -14.45
C PHE A 159 15.78 10.29 -13.68
N ARG A 160 15.58 10.36 -12.36
CA ARG A 160 16.31 11.33 -11.51
C ARG A 160 17.81 11.15 -11.55
N ASN A 161 18.27 9.92 -11.70
CA ASN A 161 19.70 9.57 -11.68
C ASN A 161 20.33 9.57 -13.08
N ARG A 162 19.52 9.41 -14.13
CA ARG A 162 19.94 9.36 -15.54
C ARG A 162 18.86 9.99 -16.41
N ALA A 163 19.04 11.27 -16.73
CA ALA A 163 18.09 12.03 -17.55
C ALA A 163 18.08 11.65 -19.05
N ASP A 164 18.93 10.70 -19.45
CA ASP A 164 19.10 10.21 -20.83
C ASP A 164 18.21 9.00 -21.19
N MET A 165 17.32 8.59 -20.28
CA MET A 165 16.41 7.47 -20.52
C MET A 165 15.27 7.88 -21.49
N GLU A 166 15.15 7.16 -22.58
CA GLU A 166 14.03 7.33 -23.49
C GLU A 166 12.76 6.71 -22.92
N LEU A 167 11.65 7.47 -22.93
CA LEU A 167 10.40 7.07 -22.31
C LEU A 167 9.69 5.99 -23.14
N GLU A 168 9.73 6.06 -24.49
CA GLU A 168 9.03 5.14 -25.37
C GLU A 168 9.47 3.68 -25.18
N ASP A 169 10.78 3.43 -25.11
CA ASP A 169 11.32 2.07 -24.89
C ASP A 169 10.87 1.48 -23.55
N ASN A 170 10.71 2.34 -22.56
CA ASN A 170 10.31 1.93 -21.20
C ASN A 170 8.79 1.73 -21.09
N LEU A 171 7.97 2.45 -21.86
CA LEU A 171 6.51 2.28 -21.85
C LEU A 171 6.09 0.91 -22.40
N ALA A 172 6.76 0.41 -23.44
CA ALA A 172 6.50 -0.95 -23.94
C ALA A 172 6.77 -2.01 -22.85
N GLY A 173 7.84 -1.83 -22.07
CA GLY A 173 8.16 -2.69 -20.93
C GLY A 173 7.13 -2.60 -19.79
N LEU A 174 6.62 -1.40 -19.49
CA LEU A 174 5.54 -1.21 -18.53
C LEU A 174 4.28 -1.95 -18.96
N GLN A 175 3.87 -1.74 -20.21
CA GLN A 175 2.67 -2.35 -20.75
C GLN A 175 2.74 -3.87 -20.70
N ASP A 176 3.84 -4.47 -21.16
CA ASP A 176 4.03 -5.92 -21.11
C ASP A 176 3.99 -6.46 -19.69
N HIS A 177 4.69 -5.80 -18.75
CA HIS A 177 4.67 -6.14 -17.34
C HIS A 177 3.26 -6.07 -16.75
N TYR A 178 2.54 -4.98 -17.04
CA TYR A 178 1.20 -4.75 -16.50
C TYR A 178 0.20 -5.78 -17.05
N LEU A 179 0.17 -6.00 -18.37
CA LEU A 179 -0.72 -6.97 -19.00
C LEU A 179 -0.44 -8.41 -18.55
N LYS A 180 0.83 -8.79 -18.36
CA LYS A 180 1.19 -10.08 -17.77
C LYS A 180 0.66 -10.23 -16.35
N GLY A 181 0.72 -9.16 -15.56
CA GLY A 181 0.14 -9.14 -14.22
C GLY A 181 -1.37 -9.35 -14.23
N LEU A 182 -2.10 -8.68 -15.13
CA LEU A 182 -3.55 -8.86 -15.28
C LEU A 182 -3.91 -10.29 -15.72
N LYS A 183 -3.16 -10.85 -16.66
CA LYS A 183 -3.35 -12.23 -17.13
C LYS A 183 -3.18 -13.27 -16.04
N ALA A 184 -2.33 -13.01 -15.08
CA ALA A 184 -2.13 -13.90 -13.93
C ALA A 184 -3.30 -13.85 -12.92
N LEU A 185 -4.12 -12.79 -12.94
CA LEU A 185 -5.25 -12.62 -12.01
C LEU A 185 -6.53 -13.25 -12.53
N THR A 186 -6.80 -13.15 -13.82
CA THR A 186 -8.11 -13.52 -14.37
C THR A 186 -8.06 -13.76 -15.88
N THR A 187 -9.06 -14.47 -16.39
CA THR A 187 -9.33 -14.63 -17.82
C THR A 187 -10.39 -13.65 -18.35
N LYS A 188 -10.94 -12.79 -17.48
CA LYS A 188 -11.91 -11.77 -17.92
C LYS A 188 -11.21 -10.61 -18.59
N SER A 189 -11.79 -10.09 -19.66
CA SER A 189 -11.20 -9.03 -20.47
C SER A 189 -11.17 -7.68 -19.74
N TYR A 190 -12.16 -7.37 -18.91
CA TYR A 190 -12.20 -6.12 -18.12
C TYR A 190 -11.69 -6.37 -16.71
N VAL A 191 -10.71 -5.58 -16.29
CA VAL A 191 -10.09 -5.69 -14.95
C VAL A 191 -10.03 -4.31 -14.32
N THR A 192 -10.61 -4.15 -13.14
CA THR A 192 -10.43 -2.90 -12.39
C THR A 192 -9.06 -2.88 -11.70
N ASP A 193 -8.39 -1.74 -11.77
CA ASP A 193 -7.26 -1.38 -10.92
C ASP A 193 -7.69 -0.19 -10.06
N LYS A 194 -8.14 -0.50 -8.85
CA LYS A 194 -8.61 0.49 -7.89
C LYS A 194 -7.49 0.85 -6.92
N MET A 195 -6.43 1.44 -7.44
CA MET A 195 -5.38 2.05 -6.63
C MET A 195 -5.55 3.57 -6.63
N PRO A 196 -6.12 4.17 -5.57
CA PRO A 196 -6.42 5.59 -5.53
C PRO A 196 -5.25 6.48 -5.93
N VAL A 197 -4.03 6.14 -5.48
CA VAL A 197 -2.81 6.93 -5.75
C VAL A 197 -2.29 6.82 -7.19
N ASN A 198 -2.87 5.98 -8.04
CA ASN A 198 -2.52 5.92 -9.45
C ASN A 198 -2.77 7.25 -10.19
N PHE A 199 -3.47 8.21 -9.57
CA PHE A 199 -3.54 9.58 -10.12
C PHE A 199 -2.16 10.22 -10.33
N LEU A 200 -1.13 9.81 -9.59
CA LEU A 200 0.24 10.27 -9.79
C LEU A 200 0.83 9.78 -11.13
N TRP A 201 0.30 8.71 -11.66
CA TRP A 201 0.83 7.98 -12.81
C TRP A 201 -0.03 8.15 -14.07
N LEU A 202 -0.99 9.09 -14.09
CA LEU A 202 -1.91 9.28 -15.22
C LEU A 202 -1.20 9.47 -16.57
N GLY A 203 0.01 10.03 -16.57
CA GLY A 203 0.79 10.17 -17.80
C GLY A 203 1.34 8.85 -18.36
N PHE A 204 1.42 7.81 -17.53
CA PHE A 204 1.88 6.45 -17.91
C PHE A 204 0.72 5.51 -18.26
N ILE A 205 -0.53 5.88 -17.95
CA ILE A 205 -1.76 5.13 -18.24
C ILE A 205 -2.29 5.49 -19.62
#